data_be7cf291b0a06e86f6a7749c9c596e0b
#
_entry.id   be7cf291b0a06e86f6a7749c9c596e0b
#
_cell.length_a   1.000
_cell.length_b   1.000
_cell.length_c   1.000
_cell.angle_alpha   90.00
_cell.angle_beta   90.00
_cell.angle_gamma   90.00
#
_symmetry.space_group_name_H-M   'P 1'
#
loop_
_entity.id
_entity.type
_entity.pdbx_description
1 polymer ?
#
loop_
_entity_poly.entity_id
_entity_poly.type
_entity_poly.pdbx_seq_one_letter_code
_entity_poly.pdbx_strand_id
1 'polypeptide(L)'
;AAPESQHEAHPGHGNGGHHLTHLYCSPMLRTPQTARPVAQALGLKPQVWIEIHEHGGMFRGNPRNGEALVIHPGLTRAAIQTDYPDYDLPDTITEEGWWFSPYEDMPGCNARAMRVARDLRRRAQEERTQEVESRIALISHGTFIDALIKAFFNQLPERELFYFHYNTAITRIDFMPNGTLFLRYLNRIQHLPPEMVSE
;
A
#
# COMPACT_ATOMS: atom_id res chain seq x y z
N ALA A 1 -30.03 30.41 -25.14
CA ALA A 1 -29.56 29.06 -25.37
C ALA A 1 -28.23 28.91 -24.66
N ALA A 2 -28.20 28.12 -23.58
CA ALA A 2 -26.97 27.73 -22.89
C ALA A 2 -26.27 26.59 -23.68
N PRO A 3 -24.93 26.58 -23.74
CA PRO A 3 -24.26 25.50 -24.44
C PRO A 3 -24.39 24.18 -23.63
N GLU A 4 -24.83 23.13 -24.30
CA GLU A 4 -24.82 21.77 -23.78
C GLU A 4 -23.38 21.34 -23.44
N SER A 5 -23.14 21.03 -22.17
CA SER A 5 -21.91 20.42 -21.72
C SER A 5 -21.83 19.00 -22.29
N GLN A 6 -20.94 18.79 -23.25
CA GLN A 6 -20.54 17.46 -23.67
C GLN A 6 -19.88 16.76 -22.51
N HIS A 7 -20.60 15.84 -21.86
CA HIS A 7 -20.02 14.85 -20.96
C HIS A 7 -19.18 13.91 -21.82
N GLU A 8 -17.89 14.13 -21.87
CA GLU A 8 -16.95 13.12 -22.36
C GLU A 8 -17.12 11.85 -21.50
N ALA A 9 -17.54 10.78 -22.16
CA ALA A 9 -17.66 9.47 -21.56
C ALA A 9 -16.27 9.00 -21.13
N HIS A 10 -16.02 8.95 -19.82
CA HIS A 10 -14.77 8.39 -19.30
C HIS A 10 -14.69 6.89 -19.65
N PRO A 11 -13.60 6.43 -20.32
CA PRO A 11 -13.37 5.01 -20.56
C PRO A 11 -13.02 4.33 -19.24
N GLY A 12 -13.92 3.55 -18.67
CA GLY A 12 -13.59 2.87 -17.42
C GLY A 12 -14.66 2.01 -16.75
N HIS A 13 -15.73 1.65 -17.43
CA HIS A 13 -16.72 0.67 -16.92
C HIS A 13 -16.84 -0.56 -17.83
N GLY A 14 -15.72 -0.98 -18.42
CA GLY A 14 -15.63 -2.30 -19.04
C GLY A 14 -15.02 -3.31 -18.05
N ASN A 15 -15.31 -4.60 -18.23
CA ASN A 15 -14.74 -5.77 -17.54
C ASN A 15 -13.20 -5.91 -17.73
N GLY A 16 -12.46 -4.83 -17.83
CA GLY A 16 -11.01 -4.78 -17.98
C GLY A 16 -10.34 -4.85 -16.62
N GLY A 17 -9.42 -5.79 -16.44
CA GLY A 17 -8.56 -5.89 -15.26
C GLY A 17 -7.83 -4.58 -14.97
N HIS A 18 -7.25 -4.45 -13.79
CA HIS A 18 -6.54 -3.23 -13.35
C HIS A 18 -5.31 -2.89 -14.20
N HIS A 19 -4.86 -3.80 -15.09
CA HIS A 19 -3.66 -3.65 -15.93
C HIS A 19 -2.45 -3.15 -15.14
N LEU A 20 -2.21 -3.76 -13.97
CA LEU A 20 -1.10 -3.39 -13.11
C LEU A 20 0.22 -3.59 -13.82
N THR A 21 1.13 -2.63 -13.64
CA THR A 21 2.49 -2.66 -14.16
C THR A 21 3.52 -2.89 -13.06
N HIS A 22 3.18 -2.56 -11.80
CA HIS A 22 4.04 -2.70 -10.65
C HIS A 22 3.25 -3.25 -9.47
N LEU A 23 3.90 -4.12 -8.70
CA LEU A 23 3.35 -4.71 -7.50
C LEU A 23 4.36 -4.57 -6.37
N TYR A 24 4.01 -3.81 -5.35
CA TYR A 24 4.79 -3.65 -4.13
C TYR A 24 4.10 -4.33 -2.96
N CYS A 25 4.88 -4.91 -2.05
CA CYS A 25 4.39 -5.40 -0.79
C CYS A 25 5.31 -5.00 0.37
N SER A 26 4.78 -4.92 1.58
CA SER A 26 5.61 -4.72 2.76
C SER A 26 6.42 -5.99 3.07
N PRO A 27 7.48 -5.92 3.91
CA PRO A 27 8.24 -7.11 4.30
C PRO A 27 7.55 -7.98 5.36
N MET A 28 6.38 -7.59 5.86
CA MET A 28 5.63 -8.37 6.85
C MET A 28 4.96 -9.57 6.20
N LEU A 29 5.18 -10.78 6.71
CA LEU A 29 4.85 -12.08 6.10
C LEU A 29 3.48 -12.14 5.41
N ARG A 30 2.43 -11.57 6.00
CA ARG A 30 1.08 -11.60 5.43
C ARG A 30 0.95 -10.87 4.08
N THR A 31 1.79 -9.87 3.81
CA THR A 31 1.73 -9.12 2.55
C THR A 31 2.44 -9.80 1.39
N PRO A 32 3.64 -10.42 1.53
CA PRO A 32 4.18 -11.32 0.51
C PRO A 32 3.26 -12.50 0.22
N GLN A 33 2.60 -13.07 1.24
CA GLN A 33 1.61 -14.13 1.03
C GLN A 33 0.44 -13.67 0.15
N THR A 34 -0.07 -12.48 0.38
CA THR A 34 -1.14 -11.88 -0.44
C THR A 34 -0.64 -11.48 -1.83
N ALA A 35 0.60 -11.00 -1.95
CA ALA A 35 1.18 -10.60 -3.22
C ALA A 35 1.41 -11.78 -4.17
N ARG A 36 1.74 -12.97 -3.66
CA ARG A 36 2.08 -14.15 -4.46
C ARG A 36 1.01 -14.52 -5.50
N PRO A 37 -0.26 -14.77 -5.13
CA PRO A 37 -1.28 -15.12 -6.12
C PRO A 37 -1.56 -13.97 -7.11
N VAL A 38 -1.47 -12.71 -6.68
CA VAL A 38 -1.62 -11.55 -7.57
C VAL A 38 -0.49 -11.50 -8.59
N ALA A 39 0.76 -11.69 -8.14
CA ALA A 39 1.94 -11.73 -8.99
C ALA A 39 1.85 -12.83 -10.04
N GLN A 40 1.47 -14.04 -9.63
CA GLN A 40 1.30 -15.19 -10.52
C GLN A 40 0.21 -14.95 -11.56
N ALA A 41 -0.94 -14.41 -11.15
CA ALA A 41 -2.06 -14.15 -12.05
C ALA A 41 -1.74 -13.07 -13.11
N LEU A 42 -0.86 -12.13 -12.78
CA LEU A 42 -0.54 -10.98 -13.64
C LEU A 42 0.83 -11.10 -14.34
N GLY A 43 1.64 -12.10 -14.01
CA GLY A 43 3.02 -12.23 -14.50
C GLY A 43 3.93 -11.10 -14.03
N LEU A 44 3.67 -10.53 -12.85
CA LEU A 44 4.46 -9.45 -12.28
C LEU A 44 5.47 -9.98 -11.27
N LYS A 45 6.60 -9.27 -11.15
CA LYS A 45 7.60 -9.51 -10.13
C LYS A 45 7.36 -8.57 -8.95
N PRO A 46 6.97 -9.07 -7.75
CA PRO A 46 6.75 -8.21 -6.60
C PRO A 46 8.05 -7.58 -6.10
N GLN A 47 7.97 -6.33 -5.68
CA GLN A 47 9.06 -5.58 -5.07
C GLN A 47 8.73 -5.36 -3.59
N VAL A 48 9.65 -5.69 -2.70
CA VAL A 48 9.45 -5.43 -1.27
C VAL A 48 9.82 -3.97 -0.98
N TRP A 49 8.85 -3.24 -0.43
CA TRP A 49 9.02 -1.85 -0.03
C TRP A 49 8.84 -1.70 1.48
N ILE A 50 9.95 -1.44 2.20
CA ILE A 50 9.95 -1.39 3.66
C ILE A 50 9.04 -0.28 4.19
N GLU A 51 9.02 0.89 3.55
CA GLU A 51 8.25 2.05 4.01
C GLU A 51 6.72 1.85 4.03
N ILE A 52 6.19 0.76 3.47
CA ILE A 52 4.75 0.46 3.52
C ILE A 52 4.38 -0.61 4.57
N HIS A 53 5.23 -0.82 5.58
CA HIS A 53 4.95 -1.72 6.71
C HIS A 53 3.86 -1.16 7.64
N GLU A 54 3.32 -2.01 8.52
CA GLU A 54 2.28 -1.60 9.48
C GLU A 54 2.85 -0.66 10.55
N HIS A 55 2.00 0.20 11.08
CA HIS A 55 2.28 0.99 12.28
C HIS A 55 2.86 0.12 13.41
N GLY A 56 3.81 0.66 14.13
CA GLY A 56 4.50 -0.03 15.22
C GLY A 56 5.76 -0.77 14.77
N GLY A 57 5.86 -1.17 13.50
CA GLY A 57 6.95 -2.00 13.02
C GLY A 57 6.84 -3.45 13.48
N MET A 58 7.97 -4.12 13.75
CA MET A 58 8.00 -5.53 14.18
C MET A 58 8.18 -5.62 15.70
N PHE A 59 7.15 -6.09 16.38
CA PHE A 59 7.18 -6.29 17.84
C PHE A 59 6.30 -7.47 18.27
N ARG A 60 6.54 -7.94 19.48
CA ARG A 60 5.68 -8.88 20.21
C ARG A 60 5.25 -8.24 21.52
N GLY A 61 4.18 -8.76 22.09
CA GLY A 61 3.57 -8.22 23.33
C GLY A 61 2.43 -7.26 23.05
N ASN A 62 1.61 -7.06 24.05
CA ASN A 62 0.46 -6.16 24.00
C ASN A 62 0.43 -5.30 25.27
N PRO A 63 0.82 -4.02 25.18
CA PRO A 63 0.83 -3.13 26.34
C PRO A 63 -0.54 -2.96 27.00
N ARG A 64 -1.64 -3.16 26.24
CA ARG A 64 -3.00 -3.08 26.80
C ARG A 64 -3.30 -4.22 27.77
N ASN A 65 -2.57 -5.35 27.63
CA ASN A 65 -2.67 -6.50 28.54
C ASN A 65 -1.55 -6.50 29.59
N GLY A 66 -0.75 -5.42 29.70
CA GLY A 66 0.39 -5.34 30.61
C GLY A 66 1.65 -6.08 30.13
N GLU A 67 1.66 -6.58 28.89
CA GLU A 67 2.83 -7.24 28.31
C GLU A 67 3.84 -6.21 27.80
N ALA A 68 5.12 -6.46 28.07
CA ALA A 68 6.19 -5.63 27.52
C ALA A 68 6.31 -5.76 26.00
N LEU A 69 6.56 -4.64 25.31
CA LEU A 69 6.89 -4.66 23.91
C LEU A 69 8.33 -5.18 23.70
N VAL A 70 8.46 -6.24 22.94
CA VAL A 70 9.75 -6.80 22.53
C VAL A 70 9.92 -6.58 21.04
N ILE A 71 10.92 -5.80 20.65
CA ILE A 71 11.23 -5.54 19.24
C ILE A 71 11.75 -6.82 18.58
N HIS A 72 11.35 -7.03 17.32
CA HIS A 72 11.70 -8.20 16.54
C HIS A 72 12.26 -7.75 15.18
N PRO A 73 13.37 -8.33 14.67
CA PRO A 73 14.00 -7.85 13.42
C PRO A 73 13.20 -8.18 12.16
N GLY A 74 12.11 -8.94 12.25
CA GLY A 74 11.35 -9.42 11.10
C GLY A 74 12.02 -10.59 10.38
N LEU A 75 11.57 -10.86 9.15
CA LEU A 75 12.16 -11.90 8.32
C LEU A 75 13.53 -11.47 7.80
N THR A 76 14.48 -12.40 7.78
CA THR A 76 15.80 -12.18 7.19
C THR A 76 15.73 -12.21 5.66
N ARG A 77 16.76 -11.67 5.00
CA ARG A 77 16.90 -11.76 3.54
C ARG A 77 16.81 -13.21 3.06
N ALA A 78 17.59 -14.11 3.66
CA ALA A 78 17.62 -15.52 3.30
C ALA A 78 16.24 -16.18 3.47
N ALA A 79 15.51 -15.89 4.55
CA ALA A 79 14.17 -16.43 4.77
C ALA A 79 13.19 -15.96 3.69
N ILE A 80 13.21 -14.66 3.32
CA ILE A 80 12.34 -14.15 2.27
C ILE A 80 12.72 -14.76 0.91
N GLN A 81 14.00 -14.85 0.58
CA GLN A 81 14.46 -15.44 -0.70
C GLN A 81 14.12 -16.92 -0.82
N THR A 82 14.11 -17.66 0.29
CA THR A 82 13.70 -19.09 0.31
C THR A 82 12.22 -19.24 -0.02
N ASP A 83 11.36 -18.46 0.63
CA ASP A 83 9.91 -18.57 0.48
C ASP A 83 9.38 -17.84 -0.76
N TYR A 84 10.08 -16.78 -1.20
CA TYR A 84 9.70 -15.86 -2.28
C TYR A 84 10.89 -15.54 -3.19
N PRO A 85 11.45 -16.55 -3.91
CA PRO A 85 12.68 -16.40 -4.70
C PRO A 85 12.56 -15.37 -5.83
N ASP A 86 11.35 -15.13 -6.33
CA ASP A 86 11.09 -14.21 -7.43
C ASP A 86 10.86 -12.76 -6.99
N TYR A 87 10.96 -12.45 -5.68
CA TYR A 87 10.73 -11.11 -5.17
C TYR A 87 11.99 -10.24 -5.22
N ASP A 88 11.83 -8.98 -5.61
CA ASP A 88 12.91 -8.00 -5.51
C ASP A 88 12.99 -7.45 -4.08
N LEU A 89 14.15 -7.64 -3.45
CA LEU A 89 14.41 -7.20 -2.09
C LEU A 89 15.37 -6.01 -2.10
N PRO A 90 15.07 -4.91 -1.38
CA PRO A 90 16.03 -3.82 -1.21
C PRO A 90 17.23 -4.28 -0.35
N ASP A 91 18.37 -3.64 -0.53
CA ASP A 91 19.61 -3.99 0.21
C ASP A 91 19.49 -3.76 1.73
N THR A 92 18.53 -2.96 2.14
CA THR A 92 18.23 -2.69 3.56
C THR A 92 17.58 -3.87 4.29
N ILE A 93 17.14 -4.91 3.58
CA ILE A 93 16.78 -6.21 4.18
C ILE A 93 18.05 -7.04 4.26
N THR A 94 18.53 -7.28 5.46
CA THR A 94 19.80 -7.97 5.75
C THR A 94 19.60 -9.41 6.22
N GLU A 95 20.69 -10.10 6.54
CA GLU A 95 20.64 -11.44 7.13
C GLU A 95 20.19 -11.43 8.61
N GLU A 96 20.16 -10.26 9.25
CA GLU A 96 19.64 -10.06 10.61
C GLU A 96 18.15 -9.67 10.59
N GLY A 97 17.58 -9.29 9.42
CA GLY A 97 16.21 -8.84 9.27
C GLY A 97 16.10 -7.47 8.60
N TRP A 98 14.98 -6.80 8.82
CA TRP A 98 14.68 -5.50 8.20
C TRP A 98 14.23 -4.41 9.20
N TRP A 99 13.91 -4.77 10.44
CA TRP A 99 13.44 -3.84 11.47
C TRP A 99 14.42 -3.74 12.63
N PHE A 100 15.05 -2.58 12.78
CA PHE A 100 16.06 -2.31 13.81
C PHE A 100 15.73 -1.06 14.63
N SER A 101 14.53 -0.50 14.44
CA SER A 101 14.05 0.68 15.14
C SER A 101 13.21 0.29 16.37
N PRO A 102 13.04 1.20 17.34
CA PRO A 102 12.04 1.06 18.38
C PRO A 102 10.63 0.92 17.81
N TYR A 103 9.65 0.67 18.68
CA TYR A 103 8.23 0.75 18.32
C TYR A 103 7.93 2.11 17.66
N GLU A 104 7.35 2.08 16.46
CA GLU A 104 6.96 3.29 15.75
C GLU A 104 5.65 3.84 16.34
N ASP A 105 5.66 5.05 16.82
CA ASP A 105 4.45 5.75 17.26
C ASP A 105 3.61 6.29 16.07
N MET A 106 2.40 6.80 16.34
CA MET A 106 1.55 7.35 15.28
C MET A 106 2.15 8.56 14.56
N PRO A 107 2.82 9.52 15.23
CA PRO A 107 3.56 10.58 14.53
C PRO A 107 4.61 10.04 13.56
N GLY A 108 5.36 9.01 13.94
CA GLY A 108 6.33 8.33 13.07
C GLY A 108 5.68 7.69 11.85
N CYS A 109 4.60 6.94 12.06
CA CYS A 109 3.81 6.33 10.99
C CYS A 109 3.26 7.39 10.01
N ASN A 110 2.70 8.49 10.52
CA ASN A 110 2.20 9.59 9.68
C ASN A 110 3.32 10.26 8.88
N ALA A 111 4.48 10.50 9.50
CA ALA A 111 5.64 11.06 8.80
C ALA A 111 6.12 10.12 7.68
N ARG A 112 6.12 8.81 7.91
CA ARG A 112 6.46 7.80 6.89
C ARG A 112 5.41 7.77 5.77
N ALA A 113 4.13 7.81 6.08
CA ALA A 113 3.06 7.89 5.10
C ALA A 113 3.18 9.15 4.22
N MET A 114 3.56 10.30 4.78
CA MET A 114 3.83 11.52 4.02
C MET A 114 5.02 11.36 3.07
N ARG A 115 6.10 10.65 3.49
CA ARG A 115 7.23 10.36 2.58
C ARG A 115 6.79 9.49 1.41
N VAL A 116 6.07 8.40 1.68
CA VAL A 116 5.54 7.50 0.64
C VAL A 116 4.60 8.24 -0.31
N ALA A 117 3.68 9.06 0.22
CA ALA A 117 2.76 9.86 -0.60
C ALA A 117 3.51 10.84 -1.51
N ARG A 118 4.55 11.51 -0.99
CA ARG A 118 5.40 12.41 -1.77
C ARG A 118 6.16 11.67 -2.86
N ASP A 119 6.72 10.50 -2.56
CA ASP A 119 7.50 9.71 -3.52
C ASP A 119 6.60 9.20 -4.66
N LEU A 120 5.38 8.76 -4.36
CA LEU A 120 4.42 8.35 -5.38
C LEU A 120 3.93 9.54 -6.24
N ARG A 121 3.72 10.72 -5.64
CA ARG A 121 3.40 11.94 -6.39
C ARG A 121 4.54 12.37 -7.32
N ARG A 122 5.78 12.34 -6.81
CA ARG A 122 6.98 12.65 -7.59
C ARG A 122 7.11 11.69 -8.76
N ARG A 123 6.97 10.39 -8.53
CA ARG A 123 7.00 9.37 -9.58
C ARG A 123 5.93 9.63 -10.65
N ALA A 124 4.69 9.88 -10.26
CA ALA A 124 3.61 10.19 -11.20
C ALA A 124 3.90 11.45 -12.04
N GLN A 125 4.61 12.43 -11.49
CA GLN A 125 5.02 13.63 -12.22
C GLN A 125 6.16 13.34 -13.20
N GLU A 126 7.16 12.55 -12.81
CA GLU A 126 8.27 12.13 -13.66
C GLU A 126 7.78 11.27 -14.84
N GLU A 127 6.92 10.29 -14.59
CA GLU A 127 6.33 9.42 -15.60
C GLU A 127 5.48 10.21 -16.62
N ARG A 128 4.76 11.21 -16.16
CA ARG A 128 4.00 12.11 -17.04
C ARG A 128 4.92 12.86 -18.02
N THR A 129 6.10 13.30 -17.59
CA THR A 129 7.05 13.99 -18.46
C THR A 129 7.70 13.05 -19.48
N GLN A 130 7.67 11.75 -19.22
CA GLN A 130 8.22 10.70 -20.08
C GLN A 130 7.14 9.99 -20.90
N GLU A 131 5.87 10.42 -20.80
CA GLU A 131 4.71 9.79 -21.44
C GLU A 131 4.55 8.31 -21.08
N VAL A 132 4.96 7.93 -19.85
CA VAL A 132 4.83 6.58 -19.31
C VAL A 132 3.60 6.52 -18.39
N GLU A 133 2.80 5.48 -18.51
CA GLU A 133 1.69 5.20 -17.61
C GLU A 133 2.01 4.01 -16.71
N SER A 134 2.15 4.25 -15.40
CA SER A 134 2.26 3.18 -14.41
C SER A 134 0.96 2.97 -13.65
N ARG A 135 0.65 1.71 -13.39
CA ARG A 135 -0.44 1.27 -12.53
C ARG A 135 0.13 0.43 -11.41
N ILE A 136 0.19 1.02 -10.24
CA ILE A 136 0.92 0.49 -9.09
C ILE A 136 -0.06 -0.11 -8.09
N ALA A 137 0.15 -1.35 -7.67
CA ALA A 137 -0.50 -1.92 -6.51
C ALA A 137 0.45 -1.91 -5.31
N LEU A 138 -0.06 -1.46 -4.16
CA LEU A 138 0.60 -1.54 -2.87
C LEU A 138 -0.17 -2.51 -1.98
N ILE A 139 0.46 -3.62 -1.56
CA ILE A 139 -0.09 -4.53 -0.56
C ILE A 139 0.50 -4.17 0.78
N SER A 140 -0.31 -3.55 1.61
CA SER A 140 0.07 -2.93 2.87
C SER A 140 -0.91 -3.30 3.99
N HIS A 141 -1.14 -2.43 4.97
CA HIS A 141 -1.80 -2.72 6.24
C HIS A 141 -2.77 -1.62 6.62
N GLY A 142 -3.77 -1.97 7.43
CA GLY A 142 -4.91 -1.09 7.70
C GLY A 142 -4.53 0.28 8.28
N THR A 143 -3.71 0.33 9.33
CA THR A 143 -3.34 1.61 9.96
C THR A 143 -2.42 2.44 9.05
N PHE A 144 -1.50 1.79 8.34
CA PHE A 144 -0.64 2.51 7.39
C PHE A 144 -1.44 3.03 6.19
N ILE A 145 -2.41 2.26 5.67
CA ILE A 145 -3.28 2.70 4.55
C ILE A 145 -4.11 3.92 4.97
N ASP A 146 -4.67 3.93 6.19
CA ASP A 146 -5.34 5.12 6.74
C ASP A 146 -4.44 6.35 6.72
N ALA A 147 -3.23 6.23 7.27
CA ALA A 147 -2.25 7.32 7.29
C ALA A 147 -1.86 7.78 5.87
N LEU A 148 -1.69 6.83 4.92
CA LEU A 148 -1.32 7.12 3.54
C LEU A 148 -2.43 7.87 2.80
N ILE A 149 -3.70 7.47 2.97
CA ILE A 149 -4.85 8.17 2.39
C ILE A 149 -4.93 9.59 2.92
N LYS A 150 -4.79 9.79 4.24
CA LYS A 150 -4.74 11.13 4.85
C LYS A 150 -3.61 11.99 4.28
N ALA A 151 -2.43 11.41 4.11
CA ALA A 151 -1.28 12.10 3.49
C ALA A 151 -1.55 12.49 2.03
N PHE A 152 -2.21 11.63 1.25
CA PHE A 152 -2.60 11.97 -0.13
C PHE A 152 -3.58 13.13 -0.22
N PHE A 153 -4.53 13.22 0.69
CA PHE A 153 -5.57 14.24 0.66
C PHE A 153 -5.31 15.43 1.58
N ASN A 154 -4.08 15.58 2.09
CA ASN A 154 -3.66 16.66 3.00
C ASN A 154 -4.57 16.78 4.24
N GLN A 155 -5.05 15.66 4.73
CA GLN A 155 -5.85 15.61 5.95
C GLN A 155 -4.95 15.58 7.18
N LEU A 156 -5.47 16.13 8.28
CA LEU A 156 -4.79 16.07 9.56
C LEU A 156 -4.68 14.61 10.02
N PRO A 157 -3.57 14.24 10.67
CA PRO A 157 -3.33 12.87 11.13
C PRO A 157 -4.09 12.56 12.45
N GLU A 158 -5.37 12.91 12.49
CA GLU A 158 -6.23 12.70 13.65
C GLU A 158 -6.87 11.32 13.66
N ARG A 159 -7.28 10.85 14.84
CA ARG A 159 -7.92 9.54 15.03
C ARG A 159 -9.44 9.58 14.94
N GLU A 160 -10.04 10.75 14.91
CA GLU A 160 -11.50 10.92 14.81
C GLU A 160 -12.08 10.39 13.50
N LEU A 161 -11.28 10.38 12.44
CA LEU A 161 -11.59 9.75 11.18
C LEU A 161 -10.60 8.62 10.92
N PHE A 162 -11.09 7.42 10.63
CA PHE A 162 -10.27 6.27 10.26
C PHE A 162 -10.80 5.65 8.97
N TYR A 163 -9.97 5.57 7.93
CA TYR A 163 -10.28 4.89 6.69
C TYR A 163 -10.10 3.39 6.86
N PHE A 164 -11.15 2.75 7.38
CA PHE A 164 -11.16 1.31 7.61
C PHE A 164 -11.06 0.52 6.31
N HIS A 165 -10.31 -0.59 6.35
CA HIS A 165 -10.18 -1.52 5.24
C HIS A 165 -10.38 -2.96 5.71
N TYR A 166 -11.27 -3.67 5.03
CA TYR A 166 -11.35 -5.12 5.15
C TYR A 166 -10.10 -5.78 4.56
N ASN A 167 -9.80 -7.00 5.00
CA ASN A 167 -8.71 -7.78 4.42
C ASN A 167 -8.91 -7.95 2.91
N THR A 168 -7.87 -7.74 2.13
CA THR A 168 -7.85 -7.76 0.66
C THR A 168 -8.78 -6.76 -0.05
N ALA A 169 -9.38 -5.82 0.68
CA ALA A 169 -10.13 -4.73 0.06
C ALA A 169 -9.24 -3.86 -0.83
N ILE A 170 -9.84 -3.28 -1.86
CA ILE A 170 -9.12 -2.46 -2.84
C ILE A 170 -9.57 -1.01 -2.72
N THR A 171 -8.60 -0.11 -2.59
CA THR A 171 -8.78 1.34 -2.72
C THR A 171 -8.02 1.83 -3.95
N ARG A 172 -8.64 2.65 -4.79
CA ARG A 172 -8.02 3.19 -6.00
C ARG A 172 -7.98 4.71 -5.99
N ILE A 173 -6.78 5.23 -6.19
CA ILE A 173 -6.50 6.66 -6.35
C ILE A 173 -5.83 6.86 -7.70
N ASP A 174 -6.41 7.69 -8.56
CA ASP A 174 -5.82 8.06 -9.83
C ASP A 174 -5.10 9.41 -9.70
N PHE A 175 -3.88 9.48 -10.22
CA PHE A 175 -3.06 10.68 -10.31
C PHE A 175 -3.29 11.32 -11.68
N MET A 176 -4.05 12.39 -11.72
CA MET A 176 -4.42 13.05 -12.97
C MET A 176 -3.26 13.90 -13.52
N PRO A 177 -3.21 14.15 -14.85
CA PRO A 177 -2.14 14.95 -15.46
C PRO A 177 -1.98 16.36 -14.91
N ASN A 178 -3.04 16.95 -14.39
CA ASN A 178 -3.01 18.29 -13.74
C ASN A 178 -2.57 18.25 -12.27
N GLY A 179 -2.17 17.08 -11.74
CA GLY A 179 -1.77 16.88 -10.35
C GLY A 179 -2.93 16.64 -9.37
N THR A 180 -4.19 16.67 -9.84
CA THR A 180 -5.36 16.34 -9.03
C THR A 180 -5.37 14.83 -8.72
N LEU A 181 -5.80 14.47 -7.53
CA LEU A 181 -6.04 13.08 -7.15
C LEU A 181 -7.53 12.76 -7.18
N PHE A 182 -7.89 11.66 -7.81
CA PHE A 182 -9.26 11.14 -7.83
C PHE A 182 -9.33 9.86 -7.02
N LEU A 183 -10.06 9.89 -5.90
CA LEU A 183 -10.44 8.67 -5.18
C LEU A 183 -11.58 8.01 -5.97
N ARG A 184 -11.29 6.95 -6.70
CA ARG A 184 -12.27 6.23 -7.52
C ARG A 184 -13.18 5.35 -6.70
N TYR A 185 -12.61 4.64 -5.74
CA TYR A 185 -13.35 3.88 -4.73
C TYR A 185 -12.46 3.63 -3.51
N LEU A 186 -13.11 3.42 -2.38
CA LEU A 186 -12.50 3.15 -1.09
C LEU A 186 -13.03 1.82 -0.56
N ASN A 187 -12.14 0.97 -0.02
CA ASN A 187 -12.51 -0.26 0.69
C ASN A 187 -13.46 -1.17 -0.13
N ARG A 188 -13.19 -1.32 -1.42
CA ARG A 188 -14.00 -2.14 -2.32
C ARG A 188 -13.75 -3.62 -2.10
N ILE A 189 -14.83 -4.40 -1.84
CA ILE A 189 -14.79 -5.84 -1.52
C ILE A 189 -15.63 -6.71 -2.48
N GLN A 190 -16.22 -6.14 -3.56
CA GLN A 190 -17.13 -6.84 -4.44
C GLN A 190 -16.53 -8.06 -5.17
N HIS A 191 -15.22 -8.24 -5.12
CA HIS A 191 -14.54 -9.42 -5.63
C HIS A 191 -14.49 -10.58 -4.62
N LEU A 192 -14.91 -10.35 -3.36
CA LEU A 192 -14.94 -11.36 -2.31
C LEU A 192 -16.34 -11.95 -2.14
N PRO A 193 -16.47 -13.26 -2.01
CA PRO A 193 -17.66 -13.87 -1.48
C PRO A 193 -17.95 -13.35 -0.05
N PRO A 194 -19.23 -13.18 0.36
CA PRO A 194 -19.57 -12.62 1.67
C PRO A 194 -18.90 -13.34 2.85
N GLU A 195 -18.77 -14.66 2.77
CA GLU A 195 -18.14 -15.51 3.81
C GLU A 195 -16.63 -15.33 3.94
N MET A 196 -15.98 -14.70 2.96
CA MET A 196 -14.54 -14.40 2.97
C MET A 196 -14.23 -12.96 3.43
N VAL A 197 -15.25 -12.14 3.66
CA VAL A 197 -15.05 -10.77 4.15
C VAL A 197 -14.65 -10.83 5.62
N SER A 198 -13.46 -10.30 5.95
CA SER A 198 -12.92 -10.27 7.31
C SER A 198 -12.16 -8.96 7.59
N GLU A 199 -12.07 -8.62 8.88
CA GLU A 199 -11.34 -7.46 9.39
C GLU A 199 -9.87 -7.76 9.67
#